data_7c48a072a058503af7ab59f8b4f1a4fb
#
_entry.id   7c48a072a058503af7ab59f8b4f1a4fb
#
_cell.length_a   1.000
_cell.length_b   1.000
_cell.length_c   1.000
_cell.angle_alpha   90.00
_cell.angle_beta   90.00
_cell.angle_gamma   90.00
#
_symmetry.space_group_name_H-M   'P 1'
#
loop_
_entity.id
_entity.type
_entity.pdbx_description
1 polymer ?
#
loop_
_entity_poly.entity_id
_entity_poly.type
_entity_poly.pdbx_seq_one_letter_code
_entity_poly.pdbx_strand_id
1 'polypeptide(L)'
;NKNIVDKLKTIQFDNYIIQHASIILNDGYICSSLLSLFKDPLNDVKPDLVVNGMALWFNQSIDGVEYNDKHVVIEKNGFRVNVHLKMLFDFKKIDPNRSYLSAQLLANNVSVAEYGLADSSNLLSKNEYLSSWIYVVKKSNITGLHVFTGIPKDKVELIISNSFKKFFHTIILMSFIFSIVIFSVFYIWKNNFKNTLFEAMENEEISPFFQPIIDAKESRCVGAEILCRWRAKSRYIAPSHFIPRAESYGLINHITRYVISSSLEFIGDYLRRNSNFYISFNISASEVYDDVFFEWLCLELENKSVLCSQIRIELTERELANKEELFEKLSNYRMKGFKIYIDDFGTGYSSLSYLKDLPIDVLKIDKSFIEYIGLSSETGLIVEHIIGMAKSLNFDLVAEGVETDEQMKYLTEKGVVIMQGWLFSKALSTEDFLKYIDIINSN
;
A
#
# COMPACT_ATOMS: atom_id res chain seq x y z
N ASN A 1 40.30 -11.67 73.99
CA ASN A 1 38.87 -11.57 73.61
C ASN A 1 38.54 -10.35 72.76
N LYS A 2 39.08 -9.17 72.96
CA LYS A 2 38.81 -7.97 72.14
C LYS A 2 39.13 -8.20 70.63
N ASN A 3 40.23 -8.90 70.36
CA ASN A 3 40.72 -9.19 69.02
C ASN A 3 39.72 -10.12 68.22
N ILE A 4 38.98 -10.98 68.93
CA ILE A 4 37.97 -11.89 68.29
C ILE A 4 36.74 -11.09 67.94
N VAL A 5 36.24 -10.21 68.81
CA VAL A 5 35.09 -9.35 68.59
C VAL A 5 35.33 -8.40 67.38
N ASP A 6 36.54 -7.85 67.31
CA ASP A 6 36.89 -6.93 66.20
C ASP A 6 36.92 -7.67 64.85
N LYS A 7 37.42 -8.90 64.81
CA LYS A 7 37.36 -9.77 63.62
C LYS A 7 35.92 -10.13 63.22
N LEU A 8 35.04 -10.42 64.19
CA LEU A 8 33.62 -10.70 63.92
C LEU A 8 32.90 -9.49 63.40
N LYS A 9 33.23 -8.28 63.89
CA LYS A 9 32.74 -6.99 63.38
C LYS A 9 33.17 -6.76 61.92
N THR A 10 34.39 -7.10 61.56
CA THR A 10 34.90 -6.99 60.20
C THR A 10 34.10 -7.89 59.27
N ILE A 11 33.85 -9.15 59.64
CA ILE A 11 33.03 -10.09 58.85
C ILE A 11 31.60 -9.55 58.61
N GLN A 12 31.01 -8.98 59.65
CA GLN A 12 29.70 -8.35 59.57
C GLN A 12 29.71 -7.11 58.64
N PHE A 13 30.73 -6.30 58.74
CA PHE A 13 30.85 -5.03 57.98
C PHE A 13 31.12 -5.28 56.50
N ASP A 14 31.93 -6.28 56.20
CA ASP A 14 32.27 -6.65 54.80
C ASP A 14 31.16 -7.37 54.07
N ASN A 15 30.13 -7.85 54.76
CA ASN A 15 29.02 -8.62 54.17
C ASN A 15 27.66 -8.05 54.60
N TYR A 16 27.07 -7.21 53.80
CA TYR A 16 25.81 -6.54 54.10
C TYR A 16 24.64 -7.49 54.37
N ILE A 17 24.74 -8.79 53.99
CA ILE A 17 23.74 -9.79 54.22
C ILE A 17 23.85 -10.35 55.64
N ILE A 18 25.02 -10.36 56.23
CA ILE A 18 25.30 -10.87 57.59
C ILE A 18 24.98 -9.78 58.59
N GLN A 19 23.96 -9.95 59.41
CA GLN A 19 23.63 -9.02 60.46
C GLN A 19 24.48 -9.21 61.74
N HIS A 20 24.76 -10.47 62.06
CA HIS A 20 25.61 -10.82 63.20
C HIS A 20 26.48 -12.01 62.88
N ALA A 21 27.71 -11.94 63.36
CA ALA A 21 28.62 -13.06 63.34
C ALA A 21 29.03 -13.39 64.79
N SER A 22 29.09 -14.67 65.12
CA SER A 22 29.41 -15.12 66.49
C SER A 22 30.24 -16.41 66.50
N ILE A 23 30.89 -16.66 67.57
CA ILE A 23 31.65 -17.89 67.86
C ILE A 23 31.08 -18.53 69.11
N ILE A 24 30.83 -19.85 69.07
CA ILE A 24 30.38 -20.64 70.19
C ILE A 24 31.57 -21.02 71.08
N LEU A 25 31.40 -20.83 72.36
CA LEU A 25 32.41 -21.16 73.38
C LEU A 25 32.00 -22.47 74.11
N ASN A 26 32.97 -23.14 74.75
CA ASN A 26 32.79 -24.47 75.32
C ASN A 26 31.78 -24.59 76.49
N ASP A 27 31.31 -23.49 77.07
CA ASP A 27 30.43 -23.46 78.24
C ASP A 27 29.01 -22.98 77.99
N GLY A 28 28.50 -23.10 76.72
CA GLY A 28 27.14 -22.66 76.36
C GLY A 28 26.99 -21.16 76.25
N TYR A 29 28.14 -20.47 76.04
CA TYR A 29 28.20 -19.03 75.78
C TYR A 29 28.63 -18.77 74.35
N ILE A 30 28.21 -17.67 73.80
CA ILE A 30 28.65 -17.18 72.50
C ILE A 30 29.30 -15.81 72.57
N CYS A 31 30.32 -15.59 71.77
CA CYS A 31 30.96 -14.29 71.57
C CYS A 31 30.49 -13.74 70.22
N SER A 32 29.85 -12.59 70.22
CA SER A 32 29.17 -12.01 69.03
C SER A 32 29.79 -10.66 68.65
N SER A 33 29.63 -10.31 67.39
CA SER A 33 29.97 -8.99 66.86
C SER A 33 29.14 -7.87 67.51
N LEU A 34 27.94 -8.15 68.07
CA LEU A 34 27.06 -7.17 68.68
C LEU A 34 27.20 -7.13 70.21
N LEU A 35 27.18 -8.30 70.83
CA LEU A 35 27.25 -8.46 72.26
C LEU A 35 28.53 -9.23 72.57
N SER A 36 29.35 -8.72 73.47
CA SER A 36 30.69 -9.26 73.70
C SER A 36 30.70 -10.70 74.19
N LEU A 37 29.77 -11.06 75.06
CA LEU A 37 29.61 -12.45 75.59
C LEU A 37 28.18 -12.58 76.16
N PHE A 38 27.45 -13.59 75.78
CA PHE A 38 26.14 -13.91 76.36
C PHE A 38 25.83 -15.42 76.26
N LYS A 39 24.83 -15.89 77.02
CA LYS A 39 24.38 -17.30 77.00
C LYS A 39 23.76 -17.60 75.63
N ASP A 40 24.13 -18.75 75.05
CA ASP A 40 23.60 -19.15 73.75
C ASP A 40 22.10 -19.45 73.80
N PRO A 41 21.23 -18.68 73.14
CA PRO A 41 19.79 -18.93 73.13
C PRO A 41 19.39 -20.20 72.35
N LEU A 42 20.28 -20.73 71.51
CA LEU A 42 20.04 -21.92 70.69
C LEU A 42 20.74 -23.18 71.22
N ASN A 43 21.41 -23.15 72.38
CA ASN A 43 22.15 -24.27 72.92
C ASN A 43 21.28 -25.56 73.07
N ASP A 44 20.01 -25.42 73.42
CA ASP A 44 19.08 -26.51 73.63
C ASP A 44 18.03 -26.63 72.53
N VAL A 45 18.15 -25.88 71.43
CA VAL A 45 17.21 -25.86 70.33
C VAL A 45 17.74 -26.69 69.18
N LYS A 46 16.97 -27.70 68.75
CA LYS A 46 17.32 -28.49 67.57
C LYS A 46 17.26 -27.66 66.29
N PRO A 47 18.26 -27.79 65.41
CA PRO A 47 18.21 -27.10 64.12
C PRO A 47 17.04 -27.62 63.25
N ASP A 48 16.42 -26.71 62.54
CA ASP A 48 15.36 -27.00 61.59
C ASP A 48 15.86 -27.84 60.37
N LEU A 49 17.15 -27.60 60.03
CA LEU A 49 17.79 -28.29 58.92
C LEU A 49 19.29 -28.46 59.17
N VAL A 50 19.82 -29.65 58.91
CA VAL A 50 21.28 -29.91 58.97
C VAL A 50 21.75 -30.44 57.61
N VAL A 51 22.66 -29.71 56.95
CA VAL A 51 23.17 -30.07 55.63
C VAL A 51 24.66 -29.80 55.53
N ASN A 52 25.42 -30.77 55.11
CA ASN A 52 26.89 -30.66 54.94
C ASN A 52 27.63 -30.12 56.14
N GLY A 53 27.20 -30.53 57.33
CA GLY A 53 27.78 -30.09 58.60
C GLY A 53 27.43 -28.66 58.99
N MET A 54 26.46 -28.06 58.32
CA MET A 54 25.85 -26.76 58.69
C MET A 54 24.48 -27.03 59.34
N ALA A 55 24.27 -26.40 60.50
CA ALA A 55 22.98 -26.39 61.17
C ALA A 55 22.29 -25.05 60.88
N LEU A 56 21.01 -25.09 60.49
CA LEU A 56 20.22 -23.94 60.19
C LEU A 56 18.99 -23.88 61.07
N TRP A 57 18.69 -22.72 61.61
CA TRP A 57 17.47 -22.41 62.35
C TRP A 57 16.76 -21.26 61.60
N PHE A 58 15.48 -21.44 61.37
CA PHE A 58 14.68 -20.47 60.64
C PHE A 58 13.76 -19.67 61.61
N ASN A 59 13.43 -18.45 61.22
CA ASN A 59 12.49 -17.58 61.95
C ASN A 59 12.87 -17.34 63.42
N GLN A 60 14.16 -17.32 63.71
CA GLN A 60 14.63 -17.03 65.06
C GLN A 60 14.58 -15.56 65.42
N SER A 61 14.13 -15.21 66.62
CA SER A 61 14.34 -13.92 67.24
C SER A 61 15.62 -13.97 68.06
N ILE A 62 16.41 -12.91 68.02
CA ILE A 62 17.65 -12.82 68.83
C ILE A 62 17.30 -12.10 70.12
N ASP A 63 17.39 -12.81 71.26
CA ASP A 63 17.16 -12.17 72.54
C ASP A 63 18.17 -11.04 72.78
N GLY A 64 17.65 -9.87 73.19
CA GLY A 64 18.43 -8.66 73.46
C GLY A 64 18.56 -7.67 72.28
N VAL A 65 17.94 -7.94 71.19
CA VAL A 65 17.84 -6.99 70.08
C VAL A 65 16.33 -6.84 69.74
N GLU A 66 15.79 -5.66 69.99
CA GLU A 66 14.39 -5.31 69.60
C GLU A 66 14.25 -5.20 68.07
N TYR A 67 14.40 -6.32 67.38
CA TYR A 67 14.05 -6.44 66.00
C TYR A 67 12.95 -7.45 65.82
N ASN A 68 11.78 -7.01 65.44
CA ASN A 68 10.60 -7.81 65.13
C ASN A 68 10.74 -8.60 63.81
N ASP A 69 11.94 -8.70 63.26
CA ASP A 69 12.20 -9.32 61.94
C ASP A 69 12.83 -10.72 62.09
N LYS A 70 12.32 -11.62 61.29
CA LYS A 70 12.74 -13.06 61.28
C LYS A 70 14.12 -13.24 60.64
N HIS A 71 14.97 -14.01 61.26
CA HIS A 71 16.33 -14.28 60.81
C HIS A 71 16.55 -15.75 60.53
N VAL A 72 17.50 -16.09 59.64
CA VAL A 72 18.06 -17.41 59.51
C VAL A 72 19.39 -17.43 60.24
N VAL A 73 19.54 -18.35 61.16
CA VAL A 73 20.80 -18.62 61.86
C VAL A 73 21.47 -19.80 61.18
N ILE A 74 22.72 -19.64 60.78
CA ILE A 74 23.54 -20.65 60.13
C ILE A 74 24.77 -20.89 60.99
N GLU A 75 25.00 -22.14 61.35
CA GLU A 75 26.17 -22.55 62.20
C GLU A 75 26.99 -23.61 61.46
N LYS A 76 28.30 -23.47 61.53
CA LYS A 76 29.26 -24.46 61.08
C LYS A 76 30.56 -24.36 61.86
N ASN A 77 31.02 -25.52 62.38
CA ASN A 77 32.27 -25.60 63.08
C ASN A 77 32.46 -24.57 64.24
N GLY A 78 31.40 -24.33 65.00
CA GLY A 78 31.38 -23.37 66.06
C GLY A 78 31.32 -21.89 65.65
N PHE A 79 31.24 -21.62 64.36
CA PHE A 79 30.91 -20.27 63.82
C PHE A 79 29.45 -20.18 63.49
N ARG A 80 28.84 -19.07 63.89
CA ARG A 80 27.43 -18.79 63.61
C ARG A 80 27.26 -17.46 62.97
N VAL A 81 26.41 -17.38 61.93
CA VAL A 81 26.03 -16.15 61.28
C VAL A 81 24.52 -15.98 61.24
N ASN A 82 24.01 -14.78 61.47
CA ASN A 82 22.59 -14.45 61.38
C ASN A 82 22.34 -13.65 60.13
N VAL A 83 21.42 -14.11 59.29
CA VAL A 83 21.06 -13.48 58.03
C VAL A 83 19.62 -13.00 58.11
N HIS A 84 19.41 -11.74 57.78
CA HIS A 84 18.06 -11.18 57.73
C HIS A 84 17.30 -11.68 56.50
N LEU A 85 16.14 -12.34 56.70
CA LEU A 85 15.36 -12.95 55.64
C LEU A 85 14.90 -11.99 54.54
N LYS A 86 14.53 -10.76 54.91
CA LYS A 86 14.16 -9.71 53.92
C LYS A 86 15.29 -9.32 52.97
N MET A 87 16.55 -9.44 53.40
CA MET A 87 17.70 -9.09 52.55
C MET A 87 17.94 -10.15 51.48
N LEU A 88 17.50 -11.39 51.64
CA LEU A 88 17.61 -12.43 50.63
C LEU A 88 16.71 -12.17 49.40
N PHE A 89 15.70 -11.31 49.57
CA PHE A 89 14.69 -11.07 48.52
C PHE A 89 14.51 -9.55 48.27
N ASP A 90 15.55 -8.73 48.38
CA ASP A 90 15.45 -7.28 48.14
C ASP A 90 15.38 -6.98 46.61
N PHE A 91 14.36 -7.53 45.95
CA PHE A 91 14.12 -7.28 44.54
C PHE A 91 13.73 -5.85 44.20
N LYS A 92 13.31 -5.03 45.19
CA LYS A 92 13.05 -3.60 45.00
C LYS A 92 14.28 -2.81 44.62
N LYS A 93 15.45 -3.21 45.09
CA LYS A 93 16.74 -2.61 44.69
C LYS A 93 17.13 -2.99 43.26
N ILE A 94 16.63 -4.17 42.75
CA ILE A 94 16.98 -4.67 41.41
C ILE A 94 16.05 -4.06 40.37
N ASP A 95 14.75 -3.99 40.65
CA ASP A 95 13.78 -3.38 39.76
C ASP A 95 12.50 -2.93 40.50
N PRO A 96 12.33 -1.63 40.76
CA PRO A 96 11.16 -1.09 41.46
C PRO A 96 9.82 -1.40 40.79
N ASN A 97 9.84 -1.70 39.46
CA ASN A 97 8.63 -1.94 38.68
C ASN A 97 8.15 -3.41 38.73
N ARG A 98 8.89 -4.30 39.42
CA ARG A 98 8.55 -5.74 39.54
C ARG A 98 7.80 -6.09 40.82
N SER A 99 6.91 -5.22 41.27
CA SER A 99 6.07 -5.43 42.46
C SER A 99 5.11 -6.64 42.35
N TYR A 100 4.96 -7.20 41.15
CA TYR A 100 4.13 -8.36 40.87
C TYR A 100 4.87 -9.70 40.98
N LEU A 101 6.20 -9.69 41.14
CA LEU A 101 6.96 -10.91 41.37
C LEU A 101 6.78 -11.40 42.80
N SER A 102 6.61 -12.68 42.93
CA SER A 102 6.60 -13.36 44.23
C SER A 102 7.72 -14.38 44.27
N ALA A 103 8.38 -14.46 45.39
CA ALA A 103 9.43 -15.45 45.65
C ALA A 103 9.28 -16.05 47.03
N GLN A 104 9.60 -17.32 47.15
CA GLN A 104 9.53 -18.07 48.42
C GLN A 104 10.72 -19.00 48.52
N LEU A 105 11.35 -19.02 49.69
CA LEU A 105 12.36 -19.97 50.05
C LEU A 105 11.69 -21.07 50.92
N LEU A 106 11.82 -22.31 50.51
CA LEU A 106 11.23 -23.46 51.15
C LEU A 106 12.32 -24.36 51.70
N ALA A 107 12.17 -24.76 52.93
CA ALA A 107 12.99 -25.83 53.57
C ALA A 107 12.06 -26.96 53.99
N ASN A 108 12.31 -28.16 53.51
CA ASN A 108 11.47 -29.35 53.80
C ASN A 108 9.95 -29.05 53.57
N ASN A 109 9.62 -28.35 52.51
CA ASN A 109 8.26 -27.91 52.17
C ASN A 109 7.61 -26.90 53.15
N VAL A 110 8.37 -26.33 54.05
CA VAL A 110 7.92 -25.25 54.94
C VAL A 110 8.48 -23.91 54.40
N SER A 111 7.63 -22.89 54.34
CA SER A 111 8.09 -21.55 53.94
C SER A 111 8.96 -20.93 55.01
N VAL A 112 10.17 -20.57 54.62
CA VAL A 112 11.16 -19.92 55.49
C VAL A 112 11.21 -18.42 55.25
N ALA A 113 11.08 -18.02 54.01
CA ALA A 113 11.10 -16.65 53.65
C ALA A 113 10.20 -16.37 52.45
N GLU A 114 9.56 -15.23 52.44
CA GLU A 114 8.58 -14.81 51.41
C GLU A 114 8.78 -13.41 50.97
N TYR A 115 8.47 -13.19 49.68
CA TYR A 115 8.42 -11.86 49.09
C TYR A 115 7.23 -11.75 48.12
N GLY A 116 6.46 -10.66 48.16
CA GLY A 116 5.40 -10.40 47.25
C GLY A 116 4.03 -10.93 47.69
N LEU A 117 3.18 -11.33 46.72
CA LEU A 117 1.79 -11.67 46.92
C LEU A 117 1.55 -13.17 47.23
N ALA A 118 2.58 -13.96 47.29
CA ALA A 118 2.43 -15.38 47.54
C ALA A 118 2.12 -15.62 49.02
N ASP A 119 0.92 -16.12 49.30
CA ASP A 119 0.54 -16.53 50.65
C ASP A 119 1.18 -17.90 50.97
N SER A 120 2.02 -17.92 51.97
CA SER A 120 2.91 -19.00 52.34
C SER A 120 2.23 -20.32 52.63
N SER A 121 1.00 -20.30 53.14
CA SER A 121 0.31 -21.48 53.63
C SER A 121 -0.21 -22.41 52.53
N ASN A 122 -0.26 -21.95 51.28
CA ASN A 122 -1.04 -22.60 50.22
C ASN A 122 -0.29 -23.01 48.94
N LEU A 123 0.96 -22.56 48.75
CA LEU A 123 1.66 -22.76 47.47
C LEU A 123 2.02 -24.20 47.12
N LEU A 124 2.21 -25.07 48.11
CA LEU A 124 2.58 -26.48 47.87
C LEU A 124 1.44 -27.48 48.17
N SER A 125 0.38 -27.04 48.85
CA SER A 125 -0.68 -27.97 49.31
C SER A 125 -1.86 -28.12 48.37
N LYS A 126 -2.03 -27.23 47.35
CA LYS A 126 -3.12 -27.31 46.39
C LYS A 126 -2.63 -27.12 44.96
N ASN A 127 -2.72 -28.17 44.14
CA ASN A 127 -2.46 -28.13 42.69
C ASN A 127 -3.32 -27.06 41.95
N GLU A 128 -4.51 -26.71 42.45
CA GLU A 128 -5.37 -25.67 41.91
C GLU A 128 -4.78 -24.27 42.03
N TYR A 129 -4.07 -23.96 43.10
CA TYR A 129 -3.45 -22.62 43.29
C TYR A 129 -2.29 -22.43 42.33
N LEU A 130 -1.47 -23.47 42.08
CA LEU A 130 -0.36 -23.42 41.12
C LEU A 130 -0.83 -23.25 39.66
N SER A 131 -2.05 -23.71 39.34
CA SER A 131 -2.63 -23.55 37.99
C SER A 131 -2.86 -22.10 37.59
N SER A 132 -3.05 -21.19 38.54
CA SER A 132 -3.27 -19.76 38.35
C SER A 132 -1.97 -18.92 38.27
N TRP A 133 -0.80 -19.58 38.40
CA TRP A 133 0.51 -18.93 38.39
C TRP A 133 1.37 -19.42 37.23
N ILE A 134 2.22 -18.53 36.72
CA ILE A 134 3.38 -18.87 35.89
C ILE A 134 4.57 -18.85 36.83
N TYR A 135 5.19 -20.00 37.06
CA TYR A 135 6.20 -20.14 38.09
C TYR A 135 7.39 -21.02 37.65
N VAL A 136 8.50 -20.84 38.36
CA VAL A 136 9.69 -21.65 38.25
C VAL A 136 10.10 -22.08 39.67
N VAL A 137 10.38 -23.36 39.86
CA VAL A 137 10.93 -23.92 41.11
C VAL A 137 12.34 -24.40 40.81
N LYS A 138 13.34 -23.89 41.53
CA LYS A 138 14.72 -24.30 41.42
C LYS A 138 15.15 -24.95 42.71
N LYS A 139 15.60 -26.23 42.63
CA LYS A 139 16.22 -26.89 43.75
C LYS A 139 17.61 -26.33 44.00
N SER A 140 17.91 -26.07 45.26
CA SER A 140 19.27 -25.73 45.70
C SER A 140 20.14 -26.97 45.70
N ASN A 141 21.45 -26.79 45.60
CA ASN A 141 22.42 -27.89 45.88
C ASN A 141 22.42 -28.31 47.34
N ILE A 142 21.76 -27.57 48.20
CA ILE A 142 21.55 -27.89 49.61
C ILE A 142 20.24 -28.69 49.67
N THR A 143 20.32 -29.92 50.20
CA THR A 143 19.17 -30.81 50.27
C THR A 143 18.04 -30.20 51.11
N GLY A 144 16.82 -30.24 50.62
CA GLY A 144 15.63 -29.72 51.29
C GLY A 144 15.34 -28.22 51.06
N LEU A 145 16.24 -27.46 50.40
CA LEU A 145 15.98 -26.09 50.06
C LEU A 145 15.49 -25.96 48.61
N HIS A 146 14.41 -25.23 48.42
CA HIS A 146 13.84 -24.89 47.10
C HIS A 146 13.53 -23.42 47.03
N VAL A 147 13.75 -22.82 45.88
CA VAL A 147 13.35 -21.44 45.58
C VAL A 147 12.20 -21.50 44.58
N PHE A 148 11.08 -20.95 44.97
CA PHE A 148 9.93 -20.73 44.12
C PHE A 148 9.94 -19.26 43.68
N THR A 149 9.74 -19.01 42.39
CA THR A 149 9.49 -17.65 41.85
C THR A 149 8.35 -17.73 40.88
N GLY A 150 7.42 -16.77 40.95
CA GLY A 150 6.25 -16.82 40.09
C GLY A 150 5.54 -15.48 39.94
N ILE A 151 4.66 -15.47 38.97
CA ILE A 151 3.77 -14.36 38.64
C ILE A 151 2.36 -14.88 38.46
N PRO A 152 1.32 -14.26 39.06
CA PRO A 152 -0.06 -14.63 38.79
C PRO A 152 -0.43 -14.42 37.33
N LYS A 153 -1.17 -15.35 36.72
CA LYS A 153 -1.55 -15.31 35.30
C LYS A 153 -2.39 -14.09 34.96
N ASP A 154 -3.30 -13.67 35.81
CA ASP A 154 -4.11 -12.48 35.69
C ASP A 154 -3.26 -11.21 35.53
N LYS A 155 -2.17 -11.12 36.27
CA LYS A 155 -1.21 -9.99 36.15
C LYS A 155 -0.47 -10.02 34.82
N VAL A 156 -0.09 -11.20 34.34
CA VAL A 156 0.54 -11.36 33.03
C VAL A 156 -0.41 -10.99 31.92
N GLU A 157 -1.66 -11.45 31.97
CA GLU A 157 -2.70 -11.10 31.01
C GLU A 157 -2.97 -9.60 30.98
N LEU A 158 -3.02 -8.96 32.15
CA LEU A 158 -3.19 -7.50 32.25
C LEU A 158 -2.05 -6.74 31.57
N ILE A 159 -0.79 -7.16 31.82
CA ILE A 159 0.40 -6.52 31.23
C ILE A 159 0.39 -6.70 29.71
N ILE A 160 0.10 -7.92 29.24
CA ILE A 160 0.03 -8.23 27.82
C ILE A 160 -1.07 -7.42 27.16
N SER A 161 -2.29 -7.44 27.70
CA SER A 161 -3.44 -6.70 27.17
C SER A 161 -3.17 -5.20 27.06
N ASN A 162 -2.59 -4.59 28.10
CA ASN A 162 -2.25 -3.16 28.08
C ASN A 162 -1.15 -2.82 27.05
N SER A 163 -0.17 -3.72 26.90
CA SER A 163 0.88 -3.56 25.91
C SER A 163 0.33 -3.69 24.48
N PHE A 164 -0.55 -4.68 24.24
CA PHE A 164 -1.24 -4.84 22.96
C PHE A 164 -2.11 -3.64 22.60
N LYS A 165 -2.90 -3.11 23.55
CA LYS A 165 -3.72 -1.91 23.32
C LYS A 165 -2.87 -0.72 22.89
N LYS A 166 -1.77 -0.43 23.60
CA LYS A 166 -0.86 0.66 23.25
C LYS A 166 -0.26 0.47 21.85
N PHE A 167 0.21 -0.73 21.54
CA PHE A 167 0.78 -1.07 20.23
C PHE A 167 -0.25 -0.91 19.11
N PHE A 168 -1.49 -1.36 19.33
CA PHE A 168 -2.58 -1.24 18.36
C PHE A 168 -2.95 0.22 18.06
N HIS A 169 -3.05 1.06 19.10
CA HIS A 169 -3.29 2.50 18.91
C HIS A 169 -2.15 3.18 18.13
N THR A 170 -0.91 2.78 18.38
CA THR A 170 0.25 3.33 17.66
C THR A 170 0.21 2.96 16.18
N ILE A 171 -0.14 1.71 15.85
CA ILE A 171 -0.29 1.26 14.45
C ILE A 171 -1.41 2.03 13.74
N ILE A 172 -2.57 2.19 14.37
CA ILE A 172 -3.69 2.95 13.78
C ILE A 172 -3.26 4.38 13.49
N LEU A 173 -2.60 5.04 14.45
CA LEU A 173 -2.13 6.41 14.28
C LEU A 173 -1.14 6.53 13.13
N MET A 174 -0.16 5.63 13.07
CA MET A 174 0.85 5.60 11.98
C MET A 174 0.19 5.34 10.61
N SER A 175 -0.76 4.42 10.54
CA SER A 175 -1.53 4.12 9.33
C SER A 175 -2.33 5.34 8.85
N PHE A 176 -2.95 6.06 9.77
CA PHE A 176 -3.70 7.29 9.47
C PHE A 176 -2.79 8.40 8.93
N ILE A 177 -1.65 8.64 9.58
CA ILE A 177 -0.66 9.62 9.11
C ILE A 177 -0.14 9.24 7.71
N PHE A 178 0.17 7.96 7.49
CA PHE A 178 0.64 7.47 6.19
C PHE A 178 -0.40 7.68 5.08
N SER A 179 -1.69 7.44 5.39
CA SER A 179 -2.79 7.70 4.45
C SER A 179 -2.91 9.18 4.09
N ILE A 180 -2.75 10.09 5.06
CA ILE A 180 -2.75 11.54 4.80
C ILE A 180 -1.59 11.94 3.90
N VAL A 181 -0.39 11.40 4.14
CA VAL A 181 0.79 11.70 3.32
C VAL A 181 0.58 11.24 1.89
N ILE A 182 0.11 10.00 1.68
CA ILE A 182 -0.18 9.46 0.33
C ILE A 182 -1.22 10.33 -0.38
N PHE A 183 -2.32 10.66 0.31
CA PHE A 183 -3.37 11.51 -0.25
C PHE A 183 -2.84 12.89 -0.64
N SER A 184 -2.03 13.49 0.23
CA SER A 184 -1.42 14.81 -0.04
C SER A 184 -0.48 14.78 -1.25
N VAL A 185 0.37 13.76 -1.35
CA VAL A 185 1.27 13.57 -2.50
C VAL A 185 0.46 13.38 -3.78
N PHE A 186 -0.58 12.55 -3.75
CA PHE A 186 -1.46 12.32 -4.90
C PHE A 186 -2.18 13.61 -5.32
N TYR A 187 -2.70 14.39 -4.36
CA TYR A 187 -3.38 15.66 -4.61
C TYR A 187 -2.45 16.70 -5.25
N ILE A 188 -1.23 16.83 -4.73
CA ILE A 188 -0.21 17.73 -5.30
C ILE A 188 0.14 17.28 -6.74
N TRP A 189 0.30 15.99 -6.95
CA TRP A 189 0.67 15.44 -8.26
C TRP A 189 -0.41 15.66 -9.33
N LYS A 190 -1.67 15.46 -8.94
CA LYS A 190 -2.84 15.74 -9.78
C LYS A 190 -2.91 17.23 -10.17
N ASN A 191 -2.77 18.11 -9.19
CA ASN A 191 -2.84 19.55 -9.44
C ASN A 191 -1.67 20.04 -10.29
N ASN A 192 -0.47 19.53 -10.08
CA ASN A 192 0.68 19.88 -10.92
C ASN A 192 0.45 19.50 -12.39
N PHE A 193 -0.06 18.29 -12.66
CA PHE A 193 -0.37 17.86 -14.02
C PHE A 193 -1.46 18.74 -14.66
N LYS A 194 -2.53 19.04 -13.92
CA LYS A 194 -3.60 19.92 -14.36
C LYS A 194 -3.05 21.29 -14.77
N ASN A 195 -2.28 21.92 -13.88
CA ASN A 195 -1.71 23.25 -14.16
C ASN A 195 -0.78 23.21 -15.37
N THR A 196 0.11 22.22 -15.46
CA THR A 196 1.00 22.05 -16.62
C THR A 196 0.22 21.85 -17.91
N LEU A 197 -0.90 21.12 -17.88
CA LEU A 197 -1.74 20.90 -19.03
C LEU A 197 -2.41 22.21 -19.50
N PHE A 198 -2.97 22.99 -18.59
CA PHE A 198 -3.60 24.27 -18.91
C PHE A 198 -2.57 25.30 -19.42
N GLU A 199 -1.42 25.39 -18.76
CA GLU A 199 -0.31 26.22 -19.24
C GLU A 199 0.14 25.83 -20.66
N ALA A 200 0.18 24.53 -20.96
CA ALA A 200 0.54 24.03 -22.28
C ALA A 200 -0.51 24.37 -23.35
N MET A 201 -1.79 24.40 -23.00
CA MET A 201 -2.85 24.86 -23.91
C MET A 201 -2.77 26.39 -24.13
N GLU A 202 -2.58 27.18 -23.07
CA GLU A 202 -2.45 28.64 -23.15
C GLU A 202 -1.21 29.07 -23.93
N ASN A 203 -0.12 28.32 -23.84
CA ASN A 203 1.12 28.60 -24.57
C ASN A 203 1.17 27.95 -25.96
N GLU A 204 0.07 27.37 -26.44
CA GLU A 204 -0.03 26.68 -27.74
C GLU A 204 0.98 25.53 -27.91
N GLU A 205 1.48 24.96 -26.78
CA GLU A 205 2.34 23.79 -26.82
C GLU A 205 1.56 22.53 -27.23
N ILE A 206 0.23 22.52 -26.99
CA ILE A 206 -0.69 21.50 -27.48
C ILE A 206 -1.32 22.02 -28.75
N SER A 207 -1.18 21.28 -29.83
CA SER A 207 -1.68 21.70 -31.14
C SER A 207 -2.29 20.53 -31.93
N PRO A 208 -3.31 20.80 -32.78
CA PRO A 208 -3.84 19.81 -33.70
C PRO A 208 -2.87 19.57 -34.85
N PHE A 209 -2.72 18.33 -35.22
CA PHE A 209 -2.06 17.85 -36.42
C PHE A 209 -3.08 17.13 -37.28
N PHE A 210 -2.94 17.19 -38.56
CA PHE A 210 -3.90 16.72 -39.56
C PHE A 210 -3.26 15.56 -40.32
N GLN A 211 -3.80 14.36 -40.21
CA GLN A 211 -3.38 13.24 -41.04
C GLN A 211 -4.35 13.08 -42.20
N PRO A 212 -3.89 13.22 -43.44
CA PRO A 212 -4.76 13.17 -44.63
C PRO A 212 -5.44 11.79 -44.75
N ILE A 213 -6.73 11.86 -45.10
CA ILE A 213 -7.55 10.68 -45.48
C ILE A 213 -7.79 10.80 -46.98
N ILE A 214 -7.42 9.76 -47.74
CA ILE A 214 -7.38 9.77 -49.20
C ILE A 214 -8.43 8.81 -49.74
N ASP A 215 -9.15 9.29 -50.76
CA ASP A 215 -9.87 8.41 -51.68
C ASP A 215 -8.84 7.93 -52.74
N ALA A 216 -8.38 6.71 -52.60
CA ALA A 216 -7.38 6.12 -53.47
C ALA A 216 -7.88 5.91 -54.93
N LYS A 217 -9.19 5.82 -55.14
CA LYS A 217 -9.77 5.69 -56.48
C LYS A 217 -9.76 7.04 -57.22
N GLU A 218 -10.08 8.11 -56.53
CA GLU A 218 -10.13 9.42 -57.10
C GLU A 218 -8.81 10.22 -56.89
N SER A 219 -7.86 9.64 -56.21
CA SER A 219 -6.54 10.23 -55.87
C SER A 219 -6.66 11.60 -55.25
N ARG A 220 -7.65 11.83 -54.39
CA ARG A 220 -7.92 13.11 -53.74
C ARG A 220 -7.98 12.99 -52.23
N CYS A 221 -7.64 14.03 -51.52
CA CYS A 221 -7.83 14.15 -50.09
C CYS A 221 -9.30 14.47 -49.77
N VAL A 222 -9.98 13.59 -49.04
CA VAL A 222 -11.42 13.73 -48.72
C VAL A 222 -11.65 14.14 -47.27
N GLY A 223 -10.63 14.07 -46.43
CA GLY A 223 -10.72 14.43 -45.01
C GLY A 223 -9.38 14.39 -44.31
N ALA A 224 -9.42 14.58 -43.00
CA ALA A 224 -8.28 14.41 -42.14
C ALA A 224 -8.66 13.91 -40.76
N GLU A 225 -7.85 13.02 -40.19
CA GLU A 225 -7.89 12.74 -38.77
C GLU A 225 -7.10 13.77 -37.98
N ILE A 226 -7.73 14.29 -36.91
CA ILE A 226 -7.13 15.27 -36.04
C ILE A 226 -6.41 14.57 -34.88
N LEU A 227 -5.10 14.74 -34.85
CA LEU A 227 -4.23 14.11 -33.89
C LEU A 227 -3.58 15.16 -32.98
N CYS A 228 -3.84 15.08 -31.69
CA CYS A 228 -3.25 15.96 -30.70
C CYS A 228 -1.74 15.76 -30.59
N ARG A 229 -0.96 16.84 -30.53
CA ARG A 229 0.49 16.81 -30.32
C ARG A 229 0.87 17.79 -29.23
N TRP A 230 1.72 17.38 -28.32
CA TRP A 230 2.24 18.24 -27.24
C TRP A 230 3.74 18.46 -27.42
N ARG A 231 4.12 19.72 -27.70
CA ARG A 231 5.51 20.17 -27.85
C ARG A 231 5.91 21.04 -26.66
N ALA A 232 6.34 20.44 -25.55
CA ALA A 232 6.82 21.16 -24.38
C ALA A 232 8.22 21.74 -24.66
N LYS A 233 8.34 23.02 -24.96
CA LYS A 233 9.61 23.75 -25.21
C LYS A 233 10.54 23.09 -26.23
N SER A 234 11.32 22.09 -25.83
CA SER A 234 12.24 21.31 -26.67
C SER A 234 11.91 19.82 -26.70
N ARG A 235 10.80 19.41 -26.09
CA ARG A 235 10.45 18.00 -25.87
C ARG A 235 9.11 17.68 -26.50
N TYR A 236 9.07 16.67 -27.35
CA TYR A 236 7.83 16.09 -27.83
C TYR A 236 7.29 15.09 -26.79
N ILE A 237 6.04 15.26 -26.39
CA ILE A 237 5.34 14.34 -25.50
C ILE A 237 4.32 13.58 -26.34
N ALA A 238 4.51 12.25 -26.46
CA ALA A 238 3.62 11.42 -27.26
C ALA A 238 2.20 11.35 -26.64
N PRO A 239 1.14 11.31 -27.46
CA PRO A 239 -0.24 11.18 -26.98
C PRO A 239 -0.42 9.99 -26.04
N SER A 240 0.21 8.85 -26.31
CA SER A 240 0.19 7.66 -25.47
C SER A 240 0.68 7.88 -24.03
N HIS A 241 1.41 8.97 -23.74
CA HIS A 241 1.88 9.30 -22.40
C HIS A 241 0.96 10.28 -21.66
N PHE A 242 0.35 11.25 -22.36
CA PHE A 242 -0.44 12.25 -21.66
C PHE A 242 -1.95 12.06 -21.76
N ILE A 243 -2.48 11.45 -22.82
CA ILE A 243 -3.92 11.18 -22.99
C ILE A 243 -4.46 10.25 -21.89
N PRO A 244 -3.88 9.04 -21.65
CA PRO A 244 -4.38 8.15 -20.58
C PRO A 244 -4.29 8.80 -19.20
N ARG A 245 -3.30 9.69 -19.01
CA ARG A 245 -3.15 10.41 -17.75
C ARG A 245 -4.23 11.51 -17.62
N ALA A 246 -4.54 12.21 -18.69
CA ALA A 246 -5.63 13.20 -18.71
C ALA A 246 -6.99 12.52 -18.46
N GLU A 247 -7.24 11.36 -19.03
CA GLU A 247 -8.43 10.53 -18.79
C GLU A 247 -8.54 10.14 -17.31
N SER A 248 -7.46 9.57 -16.73
CA SER A 248 -7.44 9.14 -15.34
C SER A 248 -7.70 10.28 -14.34
N TYR A 249 -7.41 11.50 -14.72
CA TYR A 249 -7.65 12.71 -13.92
C TYR A 249 -8.94 13.44 -14.27
N GLY A 250 -9.72 12.95 -15.25
CA GLY A 250 -10.95 13.60 -15.74
C GLY A 250 -10.69 14.92 -16.45
N LEU A 251 -9.52 15.04 -17.13
CA LEU A 251 -9.11 16.25 -17.84
C LEU A 251 -9.21 16.10 -19.35
N ILE A 252 -9.60 14.94 -19.86
CA ILE A 252 -9.65 14.67 -21.31
C ILE A 252 -10.58 15.66 -22.04
N ASN A 253 -11.74 15.94 -21.49
CA ASN A 253 -12.71 16.86 -22.06
C ASN A 253 -12.12 18.27 -22.32
N HIS A 254 -11.20 18.73 -21.48
CA HIS A 254 -10.53 20.02 -21.72
C HIS A 254 -9.59 19.97 -22.94
N ILE A 255 -8.87 18.86 -23.11
CA ILE A 255 -7.98 18.66 -24.27
C ILE A 255 -8.82 18.55 -25.54
N THR A 256 -9.86 17.72 -25.52
CA THR A 256 -10.71 17.49 -26.68
C THR A 256 -11.38 18.78 -27.14
N ARG A 257 -11.98 19.54 -26.23
CA ARG A 257 -12.57 20.84 -26.55
C ARG A 257 -11.54 21.82 -27.14
N TYR A 258 -10.37 21.89 -26.53
CA TYR A 258 -9.28 22.74 -27.02
C TYR A 258 -8.85 22.36 -28.44
N VAL A 259 -8.63 21.05 -28.69
CA VAL A 259 -8.21 20.52 -29.99
C VAL A 259 -9.29 20.75 -31.05
N ILE A 260 -10.57 20.54 -30.72
CA ILE A 260 -11.69 20.79 -31.64
C ILE A 260 -11.76 22.28 -31.99
N SER A 261 -11.80 23.17 -30.99
CA SER A 261 -11.89 24.61 -31.23
C SER A 261 -10.69 25.14 -32.04
N SER A 262 -9.48 24.72 -31.68
CA SER A 262 -8.27 25.07 -32.41
C SER A 262 -8.30 24.56 -33.86
N SER A 263 -8.73 23.31 -34.06
CA SER A 263 -8.84 22.74 -35.42
C SER A 263 -9.85 23.53 -36.27
N LEU A 264 -11.02 23.82 -35.71
CA LEU A 264 -12.07 24.56 -36.40
C LEU A 264 -11.65 26.03 -36.72
N GLU A 265 -10.82 26.65 -35.87
CA GLU A 265 -10.25 27.94 -36.13
C GLU A 265 -9.41 27.95 -37.41
N PHE A 266 -8.61 26.91 -37.59
CA PHE A 266 -7.68 26.80 -38.72
C PHE A 266 -8.32 26.28 -40.00
N ILE A 267 -9.12 25.22 -39.94
CA ILE A 267 -9.66 24.56 -41.16
C ILE A 267 -11.11 24.91 -41.43
N GLY A 268 -11.78 25.66 -40.55
CA GLY A 268 -13.21 25.99 -40.71
C GLY A 268 -13.55 26.68 -42.01
N ASP A 269 -12.70 27.60 -42.48
CA ASP A 269 -12.89 28.25 -43.79
C ASP A 269 -12.85 27.29 -44.96
N TYR A 270 -11.97 26.28 -44.89
CA TYR A 270 -11.89 25.23 -45.91
C TYR A 270 -13.13 24.35 -45.87
N LEU A 271 -13.58 23.93 -44.69
CA LEU A 271 -14.79 23.14 -44.50
C LEU A 271 -16.03 23.83 -45.03
N ARG A 272 -16.21 25.15 -44.78
CA ARG A 272 -17.34 25.93 -45.29
C ARG A 272 -17.41 25.96 -46.81
N ARG A 273 -16.24 26.02 -47.48
CA ARG A 273 -16.15 26.04 -48.95
C ARG A 273 -16.28 24.67 -49.58
N ASN A 274 -16.00 23.61 -48.82
CA ASN A 274 -15.94 22.22 -49.30
C ASN A 274 -16.82 21.32 -48.45
N SER A 275 -18.13 21.33 -48.69
CA SER A 275 -19.13 20.63 -47.89
C SER A 275 -18.96 19.09 -47.86
N ASN A 276 -18.21 18.54 -48.82
CA ASN A 276 -17.90 17.10 -48.87
C ASN A 276 -16.63 16.72 -48.12
N PHE A 277 -15.84 17.72 -47.70
CA PHE A 277 -14.63 17.47 -46.90
C PHE A 277 -14.99 17.30 -45.43
N TYR A 278 -14.32 16.38 -44.73
CA TYR A 278 -14.61 16.11 -43.35
C TYR A 278 -13.35 16.04 -42.47
N ILE A 279 -13.52 16.20 -41.18
CA ILE A 279 -12.49 15.95 -40.18
C ILE A 279 -13.00 14.96 -39.12
N SER A 280 -12.11 14.13 -38.60
CA SER A 280 -12.43 13.18 -37.54
C SER A 280 -11.71 13.51 -36.24
N PHE A 281 -12.36 13.26 -35.13
CA PHE A 281 -11.85 13.45 -33.79
C PHE A 281 -12.01 12.18 -32.97
N ASN A 282 -10.96 11.81 -32.28
CA ASN A 282 -10.99 10.79 -31.24
C ASN A 282 -11.73 11.34 -30.03
N ILE A 283 -12.84 10.74 -29.66
CA ILE A 283 -13.72 11.14 -28.55
C ILE A 283 -13.83 9.95 -27.60
N SER A 284 -13.59 10.17 -26.32
CA SER A 284 -13.74 9.10 -25.32
C SER A 284 -15.21 8.79 -25.03
N ALA A 285 -15.52 7.55 -24.59
CA ALA A 285 -16.86 7.19 -24.18
C ALA A 285 -17.42 8.13 -23.09
N SER A 286 -16.58 8.59 -22.16
CA SER A 286 -17.00 9.54 -21.12
C SER A 286 -17.50 10.86 -21.68
N GLU A 287 -16.97 11.30 -22.82
CA GLU A 287 -17.41 12.51 -23.50
C GLU A 287 -18.70 12.28 -24.30
N VAL A 288 -18.87 11.08 -24.88
CA VAL A 288 -20.12 10.71 -25.56
C VAL A 288 -21.29 10.67 -24.59
N TYR A 289 -21.07 10.21 -23.34
CA TYR A 289 -22.10 10.20 -22.30
C TYR A 289 -22.42 11.59 -21.72
N ASP A 290 -21.53 12.58 -21.92
CA ASP A 290 -21.67 13.96 -21.38
C ASP A 290 -22.57 14.83 -22.29
N ASP A 291 -23.82 15.04 -21.89
CA ASP A 291 -24.73 15.91 -22.63
C ASP A 291 -24.23 17.35 -22.75
N VAL A 292 -23.46 17.83 -21.76
CA VAL A 292 -22.86 19.17 -21.82
C VAL A 292 -21.77 19.26 -22.89
N PHE A 293 -21.03 18.15 -23.11
CA PHE A 293 -20.07 18.08 -24.21
C PHE A 293 -20.80 18.07 -25.58
N PHE A 294 -21.84 17.27 -25.71
CA PHE A 294 -22.63 17.22 -26.93
C PHE A 294 -23.25 18.57 -27.32
N GLU A 295 -23.90 19.24 -26.38
CA GLU A 295 -24.48 20.59 -26.61
C GLU A 295 -23.40 21.60 -26.97
N TRP A 296 -22.27 21.59 -26.24
CA TRP A 296 -21.13 22.46 -26.55
C TRP A 296 -20.60 22.20 -27.97
N LEU A 297 -20.42 20.96 -28.38
CA LEU A 297 -19.92 20.60 -29.71
C LEU A 297 -20.85 21.13 -30.81
N CYS A 298 -22.17 20.95 -30.65
CA CYS A 298 -23.14 21.47 -31.57
C CYS A 298 -23.08 23.00 -31.70
N LEU A 299 -22.98 23.71 -30.58
CA LEU A 299 -22.86 25.17 -30.54
C LEU A 299 -21.55 25.65 -31.16
N GLU A 300 -20.42 24.97 -30.90
CA GLU A 300 -19.12 25.35 -31.49
C GLU A 300 -19.15 25.21 -33.01
N LEU A 301 -19.73 24.16 -33.55
CA LEU A 301 -19.90 23.98 -34.99
C LEU A 301 -20.83 25.04 -35.62
N GLU A 302 -21.92 25.36 -34.95
CA GLU A 302 -22.83 26.41 -35.38
C GLU A 302 -22.14 27.77 -35.43
N ASN A 303 -21.40 28.14 -34.38
CA ASN A 303 -20.63 29.38 -34.31
C ASN A 303 -19.59 29.49 -35.43
N LYS A 304 -18.97 28.35 -35.81
CA LYS A 304 -17.99 28.29 -36.91
C LYS A 304 -18.64 28.07 -38.26
N SER A 305 -19.97 27.92 -38.35
CA SER A 305 -20.73 27.63 -39.56
C SER A 305 -20.23 26.38 -40.31
N VAL A 306 -19.88 25.34 -39.55
CA VAL A 306 -19.45 24.02 -40.05
C VAL A 306 -20.59 23.03 -39.84
N LEU A 307 -20.85 22.19 -40.84
CA LEU A 307 -21.92 21.20 -40.75
C LEU A 307 -21.53 20.02 -39.85
N CYS A 308 -22.46 19.53 -39.02
CA CYS A 308 -22.24 18.29 -38.25
C CYS A 308 -21.89 17.09 -39.14
N SER A 309 -22.40 17.08 -40.40
CA SER A 309 -22.08 16.04 -41.38
C SER A 309 -20.61 16.08 -41.88
N GLN A 310 -19.86 17.10 -41.56
CA GLN A 310 -18.41 17.20 -41.84
C GLN A 310 -17.55 16.70 -40.66
N ILE A 311 -18.17 16.30 -39.54
CA ILE A 311 -17.48 15.83 -38.35
C ILE A 311 -17.71 14.35 -38.19
N ARG A 312 -16.60 13.61 -37.93
CA ARG A 312 -16.56 12.21 -37.63
C ARG A 312 -16.18 12.01 -36.16
N ILE A 313 -16.96 11.24 -35.44
CA ILE A 313 -16.71 10.88 -34.06
C ILE A 313 -16.05 9.50 -34.06
N GLU A 314 -14.81 9.42 -33.67
CA GLU A 314 -14.06 8.16 -33.58
C GLU A 314 -14.05 7.64 -32.15
N LEU A 315 -14.45 6.37 -31.97
CA LEU A 315 -14.47 5.66 -30.70
C LEU A 315 -13.66 4.39 -30.84
N THR A 316 -12.88 4.04 -29.85
CA THR A 316 -12.17 2.76 -29.85
C THR A 316 -13.12 1.62 -29.59
N GLU A 317 -12.80 0.43 -30.12
CA GLU A 317 -13.59 -0.79 -29.89
C GLU A 317 -13.84 -1.09 -28.41
N ARG A 318 -12.85 -0.77 -27.53
CA ARG A 318 -12.91 -1.03 -26.08
C ARG A 318 -13.93 -0.17 -25.34
N GLU A 319 -14.30 0.95 -25.90
CA GLU A 319 -15.23 1.91 -25.29
C GLU A 319 -16.70 1.55 -25.47
N LEU A 320 -16.99 0.52 -26.28
CA LEU A 320 -18.34 0.10 -26.61
C LEU A 320 -19.04 -0.77 -25.54
N ALA A 321 -18.56 -0.82 -24.31
CA ALA A 321 -18.98 -1.81 -23.30
C ALA A 321 -20.42 -1.65 -22.75
N ASN A 322 -21.00 -0.44 -22.69
CA ASN A 322 -22.35 -0.18 -22.14
C ASN A 322 -23.39 0.06 -23.26
N LYS A 323 -24.13 -0.98 -23.61
CA LYS A 323 -24.92 -1.05 -24.86
C LYS A 323 -26.08 -0.08 -24.97
N GLU A 324 -26.95 -0.04 -23.98
CA GLU A 324 -28.25 0.66 -24.12
C GLU A 324 -28.07 2.18 -24.10
N GLU A 325 -27.28 2.67 -23.14
CA GLU A 325 -27.03 4.10 -23.00
C GLU A 325 -26.18 4.63 -24.17
N LEU A 326 -25.16 3.89 -24.60
CA LEU A 326 -24.32 4.26 -25.73
C LEU A 326 -25.13 4.33 -27.05
N PHE A 327 -26.05 3.40 -27.25
CA PHE A 327 -26.97 3.41 -28.42
C PHE A 327 -27.76 4.72 -28.47
N GLU A 328 -28.37 5.12 -27.38
CA GLU A 328 -29.15 6.35 -27.30
C GLU A 328 -28.29 7.57 -27.62
N LYS A 329 -27.13 7.68 -26.96
CA LYS A 329 -26.21 8.82 -27.15
C LYS A 329 -25.72 8.90 -28.60
N LEU A 330 -25.20 7.81 -29.15
CA LEU A 330 -24.73 7.79 -30.55
C LEU A 330 -25.86 8.05 -31.56
N SER A 331 -27.07 7.62 -31.26
CA SER A 331 -28.25 7.95 -32.09
C SER A 331 -28.53 9.45 -32.11
N ASN A 332 -28.36 10.13 -31.00
CA ASN A 332 -28.49 11.60 -30.90
C ASN A 332 -27.44 12.33 -31.76
N TYR A 333 -26.18 11.87 -31.72
CA TYR A 333 -25.14 12.39 -32.63
C TYR A 333 -25.52 12.20 -34.09
N ARG A 334 -25.96 10.99 -34.50
CA ARG A 334 -26.34 10.70 -35.87
C ARG A 334 -27.57 11.51 -36.33
N MET A 335 -28.56 11.71 -35.46
CA MET A 335 -29.72 12.58 -35.77
C MET A 335 -29.32 14.05 -36.05
N LYS A 336 -28.26 14.53 -35.45
CA LYS A 336 -27.66 15.85 -35.72
C LYS A 336 -26.83 15.88 -37.01
N GLY A 337 -26.54 14.70 -37.59
CA GLY A 337 -25.78 14.57 -38.83
C GLY A 337 -24.32 14.15 -38.67
N PHE A 338 -23.83 13.94 -37.45
CA PHE A 338 -22.51 13.38 -37.22
C PHE A 338 -22.41 11.95 -37.79
N LYS A 339 -21.21 11.54 -38.18
CA LYS A 339 -20.91 10.17 -38.56
C LYS A 339 -20.09 9.49 -37.47
N ILE A 340 -20.40 8.24 -37.14
CA ILE A 340 -19.77 7.48 -36.06
C ILE A 340 -18.82 6.45 -36.66
N TYR A 341 -17.57 6.52 -36.24
CA TYR A 341 -16.48 5.66 -36.66
C TYR A 341 -16.04 4.79 -35.50
N ILE A 342 -15.74 3.55 -35.74
CA ILE A 342 -15.09 2.66 -34.77
C ILE A 342 -13.63 2.51 -35.19
N ASP A 343 -12.76 2.88 -34.28
CA ASP A 343 -11.32 2.84 -34.42
C ASP A 343 -10.70 1.56 -33.83
N ASP A 344 -9.49 1.21 -34.24
CA ASP A 344 -8.71 0.04 -33.79
C ASP A 344 -9.48 -1.28 -33.92
N PHE A 345 -10.38 -1.42 -34.91
CA PHE A 345 -11.25 -2.57 -35.00
C PHE A 345 -10.51 -3.88 -35.26
N GLY A 346 -10.82 -4.92 -34.43
CA GLY A 346 -10.22 -6.25 -34.48
C GLY A 346 -9.12 -6.47 -33.45
N THR A 347 -8.72 -5.44 -32.69
CA THR A 347 -7.73 -5.56 -31.60
C THR A 347 -8.37 -5.89 -30.25
N GLY A 348 -9.70 -5.83 -30.15
CA GLY A 348 -10.49 -6.01 -28.92
C GLY A 348 -11.31 -7.31 -28.90
N TYR A 349 -12.19 -7.42 -27.92
CA TYR A 349 -13.06 -8.59 -27.66
C TYR A 349 -14.52 -8.39 -28.11
N SER A 350 -14.80 -7.49 -29.04
CA SER A 350 -16.19 -7.22 -29.44
C SER A 350 -16.81 -8.40 -30.19
N SER A 351 -17.91 -8.92 -29.68
CA SER A 351 -18.69 -9.89 -30.45
C SER A 351 -19.39 -9.18 -31.62
N LEU A 352 -19.31 -9.75 -32.81
CA LEU A 352 -19.99 -9.28 -34.03
C LEU A 352 -21.49 -8.98 -33.86
N SER A 353 -22.16 -9.73 -32.99
CA SER A 353 -23.57 -9.53 -32.65
C SER A 353 -23.82 -8.15 -32.00
N TYR A 354 -22.79 -7.55 -31.44
CA TYR A 354 -22.88 -6.30 -30.71
C TYR A 354 -22.86 -5.08 -31.64
N LEU A 355 -22.00 -5.11 -32.67
CA LEU A 355 -21.85 -4.00 -33.61
C LEU A 355 -23.08 -3.78 -34.47
N LYS A 356 -23.84 -4.85 -34.78
CA LYS A 356 -25.02 -4.79 -35.60
C LYS A 356 -26.12 -3.86 -35.05
N ASP A 357 -26.20 -3.78 -33.73
CA ASP A 357 -27.25 -3.03 -33.05
C ASP A 357 -26.86 -1.57 -32.79
N LEU A 358 -25.56 -1.23 -32.91
CA LEU A 358 -25.07 0.15 -32.65
C LEU A 358 -25.23 1.05 -33.92
N PRO A 359 -25.52 2.33 -33.73
CA PRO A 359 -25.68 3.28 -34.83
C PRO A 359 -24.28 3.76 -35.34
N ILE A 360 -23.56 2.80 -35.95
CA ILE A 360 -22.22 2.99 -36.51
C ILE A 360 -22.32 3.22 -37.99
N ASP A 361 -21.48 4.05 -38.55
CA ASP A 361 -21.43 4.29 -40.02
C ASP A 361 -20.17 3.63 -40.63
N VAL A 362 -19.04 3.65 -39.98
CA VAL A 362 -17.75 3.25 -40.57
C VAL A 362 -16.92 2.45 -39.59
N LEU A 363 -16.17 1.47 -40.07
CA LEU A 363 -15.13 0.73 -39.37
C LEU A 363 -13.77 1.10 -39.93
N LYS A 364 -12.83 1.45 -39.08
CA LYS A 364 -11.43 1.66 -39.42
C LYS A 364 -10.66 0.34 -39.19
N ILE A 365 -10.00 -0.16 -40.23
CA ILE A 365 -9.17 -1.38 -40.14
C ILE A 365 -7.82 -0.96 -39.60
N ASP A 366 -7.47 -1.46 -38.43
CA ASP A 366 -6.23 -1.10 -37.75
C ASP A 366 -4.97 -1.50 -38.55
N LYS A 367 -3.94 -0.69 -38.44
CA LYS A 367 -2.63 -0.87 -39.08
C LYS A 367 -2.07 -2.29 -38.87
N SER A 368 -2.25 -2.89 -37.68
CA SER A 368 -1.72 -4.22 -37.36
C SER A 368 -2.23 -5.32 -38.29
N PHE A 369 -3.37 -5.13 -38.94
CA PHE A 369 -3.88 -6.05 -39.96
C PHE A 369 -3.35 -5.71 -41.36
N ILE A 370 -3.23 -4.42 -41.66
CA ILE A 370 -2.75 -3.93 -42.97
C ILE A 370 -1.28 -4.31 -43.22
N GLU A 371 -0.47 -4.34 -42.19
CA GLU A 371 0.97 -4.73 -42.27
C GLU A 371 1.20 -6.13 -42.86
N TYR A 372 0.23 -7.03 -42.76
CA TYR A 372 0.35 -8.41 -43.26
C TYR A 372 -0.15 -8.59 -44.71
N ILE A 373 -0.66 -7.55 -45.35
CA ILE A 373 -1.07 -7.63 -46.76
C ILE A 373 0.18 -7.83 -47.63
N GLY A 374 0.11 -8.85 -48.51
CA GLY A 374 1.26 -9.20 -49.37
C GLY A 374 2.25 -10.19 -48.75
N LEU A 375 2.19 -10.41 -47.47
CA LEU A 375 2.94 -11.48 -46.81
C LEU A 375 2.10 -12.77 -46.94
N SER A 376 2.71 -13.87 -47.40
CA SER A 376 2.04 -15.19 -47.57
C SER A 376 1.68 -15.87 -46.26
N SER A 377 0.88 -15.20 -45.41
CA SER A 377 0.51 -15.63 -44.08
C SER A 377 -1.01 -15.76 -43.93
N GLU A 378 -1.43 -16.65 -43.02
CA GLU A 378 -2.83 -16.80 -42.59
C GLU A 378 -3.44 -15.47 -42.13
N THR A 379 -2.63 -14.50 -41.73
CA THR A 379 -3.04 -13.17 -41.28
C THR A 379 -3.62 -12.28 -42.39
N GLY A 380 -3.22 -12.49 -43.65
CA GLY A 380 -3.81 -11.81 -44.80
C GLY A 380 -5.31 -12.16 -44.97
N LEU A 381 -5.72 -13.33 -44.54
CA LEU A 381 -7.15 -13.77 -44.57
C LEU A 381 -7.99 -12.99 -43.56
N ILE A 382 -7.41 -12.46 -42.47
CA ILE A 382 -8.14 -11.70 -41.47
C ILE A 382 -8.69 -10.40 -42.05
N VAL A 383 -7.91 -9.69 -42.86
CA VAL A 383 -8.35 -8.47 -43.53
C VAL A 383 -9.56 -8.75 -44.43
N GLU A 384 -9.54 -9.87 -45.18
CA GLU A 384 -10.69 -10.26 -46.02
C GLU A 384 -11.94 -10.57 -45.20
N HIS A 385 -11.78 -11.20 -44.03
CA HIS A 385 -12.89 -11.47 -43.13
C HIS A 385 -13.47 -10.18 -42.54
N ILE A 386 -12.63 -9.21 -42.15
CA ILE A 386 -13.07 -7.90 -41.67
C ILE A 386 -13.83 -7.16 -42.77
N ILE A 387 -13.32 -7.15 -44.01
CA ILE A 387 -13.98 -6.51 -45.15
C ILE A 387 -15.33 -7.21 -45.46
N GLY A 388 -15.36 -8.53 -45.47
CA GLY A 388 -16.57 -9.31 -45.69
C GLY A 388 -17.66 -9.06 -44.65
N MET A 389 -17.24 -8.99 -43.40
CA MET A 389 -18.11 -8.68 -42.28
C MET A 389 -18.68 -7.26 -42.35
N ALA A 390 -17.85 -6.26 -42.55
CA ALA A 390 -18.31 -4.86 -42.67
C ALA A 390 -19.30 -4.69 -43.79
N LYS A 391 -19.08 -5.32 -44.95
CA LYS A 391 -20.01 -5.35 -46.07
C LYS A 391 -21.35 -6.01 -45.69
N SER A 392 -21.32 -7.12 -44.95
CA SER A 392 -22.54 -7.82 -44.52
C SER A 392 -23.38 -7.00 -43.53
N LEU A 393 -22.73 -6.12 -42.77
CA LEU A 393 -23.37 -5.22 -41.82
C LEU A 393 -23.68 -3.83 -42.40
N ASN A 394 -23.36 -3.57 -43.67
CA ASN A 394 -23.49 -2.29 -44.37
C ASN A 394 -22.69 -1.15 -43.70
N PHE A 395 -21.51 -1.44 -43.21
CA PHE A 395 -20.58 -0.42 -42.77
C PHE A 395 -19.63 -0.03 -43.89
N ASP A 396 -19.32 1.24 -43.98
CA ASP A 396 -18.23 1.74 -44.81
C ASP A 396 -16.87 1.40 -44.12
N LEU A 397 -15.80 1.37 -44.89
CA LEU A 397 -14.47 1.01 -44.41
C LEU A 397 -13.46 2.11 -44.68
N VAL A 398 -12.59 2.32 -43.71
CA VAL A 398 -11.35 3.09 -43.83
C VAL A 398 -10.19 2.17 -43.48
N ALA A 399 -9.12 2.12 -44.28
CA ALA A 399 -7.91 1.38 -43.96
C ALA A 399 -6.85 2.30 -43.40
N GLU A 400 -6.26 1.89 -42.27
CA GLU A 400 -5.24 2.64 -41.59
C GLU A 400 -3.84 2.06 -41.77
N GLY A 401 -2.83 2.93 -41.66
CA GLY A 401 -1.44 2.50 -41.71
C GLY A 401 -1.02 1.92 -43.06
N VAL A 402 -1.62 2.39 -44.13
CA VAL A 402 -1.20 2.02 -45.50
C VAL A 402 0.16 2.64 -45.79
N GLU A 403 1.17 1.81 -46.04
CA GLU A 403 2.57 2.22 -46.21
C GLU A 403 3.14 1.89 -47.58
N THR A 404 2.50 0.97 -48.33
CA THR A 404 3.01 0.55 -49.64
C THR A 404 1.93 0.57 -50.73
N ASP A 405 2.36 0.72 -51.99
CA ASP A 405 1.49 0.67 -53.16
C ASP A 405 0.80 -0.70 -53.32
N GLU A 406 1.45 -1.79 -52.88
CA GLU A 406 0.87 -3.12 -52.89
C GLU A 406 -0.34 -3.23 -51.97
N GLN A 407 -0.21 -2.64 -50.74
CA GLN A 407 -1.31 -2.58 -49.79
C GLN A 407 -2.47 -1.75 -50.33
N MET A 408 -2.20 -0.58 -50.89
CA MET A 408 -3.21 0.28 -51.50
C MET A 408 -3.95 -0.43 -52.64
N LYS A 409 -3.22 -1.08 -53.53
CA LYS A 409 -3.79 -1.84 -54.66
C LYS A 409 -4.66 -2.96 -54.17
N TYR A 410 -4.18 -3.79 -53.26
CA TYR A 410 -4.94 -4.91 -52.69
C TYR A 410 -6.26 -4.43 -52.08
N LEU A 411 -6.23 -3.39 -51.23
CA LEU A 411 -7.41 -2.84 -50.57
C LEU A 411 -8.40 -2.29 -51.55
N THR A 412 -7.93 -1.58 -52.59
CA THR A 412 -8.77 -1.04 -53.66
C THR A 412 -9.46 -2.16 -54.46
N GLU A 413 -8.75 -3.25 -54.79
CA GLU A 413 -9.32 -4.46 -55.44
C GLU A 413 -10.40 -5.14 -54.58
N LYS A 414 -10.25 -5.09 -53.25
CA LYS A 414 -11.24 -5.58 -52.28
C LYS A 414 -12.41 -4.59 -52.05
N GLY A 415 -12.35 -3.39 -52.65
CA GLY A 415 -13.37 -2.35 -52.55
C GLY A 415 -13.25 -1.43 -51.31
N VAL A 416 -12.11 -1.41 -50.65
CA VAL A 416 -11.77 -0.42 -49.65
C VAL A 416 -10.99 0.70 -50.33
N VAL A 417 -11.62 1.86 -50.51
CA VAL A 417 -11.05 2.97 -51.28
C VAL A 417 -10.62 4.15 -50.40
N ILE A 418 -11.17 4.30 -49.18
CA ILE A 418 -10.79 5.34 -48.26
C ILE A 418 -9.66 4.82 -47.40
N MET A 419 -8.54 5.52 -47.38
CA MET A 419 -7.29 5.08 -46.77
C MET A 419 -6.55 6.20 -46.10
N GLN A 420 -5.75 5.83 -45.12
CA GLN A 420 -4.85 6.70 -44.38
C GLN A 420 -3.54 5.95 -44.09
N GLY A 421 -2.41 6.63 -44.20
CA GLY A 421 -1.12 6.01 -43.91
C GLY A 421 0.09 6.78 -44.44
N TRP A 422 1.26 6.27 -44.14
CA TRP A 422 2.51 6.92 -44.51
C TRP A 422 2.84 6.86 -46.00
N LEU A 423 2.15 6.01 -46.74
CA LEU A 423 2.20 6.05 -48.20
C LEU A 423 1.78 7.43 -48.71
N PHE A 424 0.78 8.04 -48.11
CA PHE A 424 0.23 9.34 -48.52
C PHE A 424 0.90 10.48 -47.77
N SER A 425 0.81 10.48 -46.46
CA SER A 425 1.48 11.48 -45.60
C SER A 425 1.45 11.04 -44.11
N LYS A 426 2.41 11.54 -43.34
CA LYS A 426 2.32 11.60 -41.88
C LYS A 426 1.36 12.73 -41.48
N ALA A 427 0.99 12.75 -40.19
CA ALA A 427 0.26 13.90 -39.65
C ALA A 427 1.05 15.18 -39.83
N LEU A 428 0.43 16.17 -40.43
CA LEU A 428 0.99 17.45 -40.81
C LEU A 428 0.58 18.56 -39.83
N SER A 429 1.40 19.59 -39.73
CA SER A 429 0.96 20.84 -39.09
C SER A 429 -0.17 21.49 -39.91
N THR A 430 -0.90 22.40 -39.31
CA THR A 430 -2.01 23.10 -40.00
C THR A 430 -1.58 23.74 -41.30
N GLU A 431 -0.47 24.46 -41.29
CA GLU A 431 0.03 25.17 -42.49
C GLU A 431 0.45 24.18 -43.58
N ASP A 432 1.13 23.08 -43.21
CA ASP A 432 1.59 22.10 -44.18
C ASP A 432 0.41 21.29 -44.71
N PHE A 433 -0.63 21.04 -43.89
CA PHE A 433 -1.82 20.36 -44.33
C PHE A 433 -2.63 21.16 -45.37
N LEU A 434 -2.81 22.48 -45.17
CA LEU A 434 -3.48 23.33 -46.15
C LEU A 434 -2.75 23.33 -47.51
N LYS A 435 -1.41 23.43 -47.51
CA LYS A 435 -0.61 23.29 -48.72
C LYS A 435 -0.78 21.92 -49.37
N TYR A 436 -0.82 20.86 -48.57
CA TYR A 436 -0.97 19.49 -49.05
C TYR A 436 -2.31 19.29 -49.78
N ILE A 437 -3.43 19.72 -49.17
CA ILE A 437 -4.76 19.57 -49.80
C ILE A 437 -4.91 20.43 -51.06
N ASP A 438 -4.31 21.62 -51.08
CA ASP A 438 -4.32 22.47 -52.28
C ASP A 438 -3.60 21.76 -53.44
N ILE A 439 -2.47 21.14 -53.21
CA ILE A 439 -1.70 20.41 -54.22
C ILE A 439 -2.45 19.17 -54.71
N ILE A 440 -2.90 18.32 -53.79
CA ILE A 440 -3.47 17.00 -54.13
C ILE A 440 -4.86 17.11 -54.77
N ASN A 441 -5.64 18.13 -54.40
CA ASN A 441 -7.00 18.34 -54.91
C ASN A 441 -7.06 19.25 -56.14
N SER A 442 -5.90 19.83 -56.56
CA SER A 442 -5.80 20.65 -57.78
C SER A 442 -5.40 19.83 -59.01
N ASN A 443 -4.92 18.58 -58.79
CA ASN A 443 -4.55 17.66 -59.84
C ASN A 443 -5.72 16.73 -60.20
#